data_cd53a452c2349246e12aed2b0844c66c
#
_entry.id   cd53a452c2349246e12aed2b0844c66c
#
_cell.length_a   1.000
_cell.length_b   1.000
_cell.length_c   1.000
_cell.angle_alpha   90.00
_cell.angle_beta   90.00
_cell.angle_gamma   90.00
#
_symmetry.space_group_name_H-M   'P 1'
#
loop_
_entity.id
_entity.type
_entity.pdbx_description
1 polymer ?
#
loop_
_entity_poly.entity_id
_entity_poly.type
_entity_poly.pdbx_seq_one_letter_code
_entity_poly.pdbx_strand_id
1 'polypeptide(L)'
;MADIEFYFDPVCPFAWMTSKWVRKVQAQRDYTVDWRFISLRLLNSHIDYDAHFPPEYEAGHTAGLRVLRAAADIRREHGSDAVGPLYEALGKHIFDTEVVPDDATSHGHRGTAEFLGPILEELGLPTHHTAALDDSSLDEEIQAETDHALSLTGKDVGTPIIAFEPPDGVAFFGPVISRLPSDEEAVPLWDNVIALARFPGFAEMKRSLRELPQLKALGVQEDEAGVQQDWHGGSRRQKK
;
A
#
# COMPACT_ATOMS: atom_id res chain seq x y z
N MET A 1 -13.42 11.10 14.35
CA MET A 1 -12.74 9.81 14.17
C MET A 1 -13.01 9.39 12.76
N ALA A 2 -12.04 8.80 12.08
CA ALA A 2 -12.23 8.30 10.72
C ALA A 2 -13.12 7.04 10.73
N ASP A 3 -13.84 6.78 9.62
CA ASP A 3 -14.63 5.54 9.45
C ASP A 3 -13.71 4.32 9.26
N ILE A 4 -12.55 4.54 8.62
CA ILE A 4 -11.49 3.53 8.52
C ILE A 4 -10.09 4.13 8.72
N GLU A 5 -9.16 3.30 9.18
CA GLU A 5 -7.72 3.50 9.01
C GLU A 5 -7.23 2.54 7.91
N PHE A 6 -6.53 3.09 6.94
CA PHE A 6 -5.98 2.32 5.82
C PHE A 6 -4.46 2.31 5.89
N TYR A 7 -3.88 1.16 6.21
CA TYR A 7 -2.44 0.99 6.35
C TYR A 7 -1.83 0.58 5.01
N PHE A 8 -0.91 1.38 4.49
CA PHE A 8 -0.31 1.19 3.16
C PHE A 8 1.22 1.30 3.17
N ASP A 9 1.84 0.54 2.26
CA ASP A 9 3.19 0.83 1.76
C ASP A 9 3.05 1.37 0.33
N PRO A 10 3.69 2.50 -0.02
CA PRO A 10 3.52 3.15 -1.32
C PRO A 10 3.99 2.28 -2.50
N VAL A 11 4.85 1.28 -2.26
CA VAL A 11 5.33 0.37 -3.31
C VAL A 11 4.53 -0.93 -3.42
N CYS A 12 3.47 -1.10 -2.62
CA CYS A 12 2.63 -2.29 -2.69
C CYS A 12 1.53 -2.14 -3.75
N PRO A 13 1.55 -2.92 -4.86
CA PRO A 13 0.56 -2.80 -5.92
C PRO A 13 -0.85 -3.21 -5.47
N PHE A 14 -0.97 -4.14 -4.54
CA PHE A 14 -2.28 -4.56 -4.00
C PHE A 14 -2.88 -3.51 -3.08
N ALA A 15 -2.06 -2.86 -2.25
CA ALA A 15 -2.51 -1.73 -1.44
C ALA A 15 -2.99 -0.59 -2.35
N TRP A 16 -2.27 -0.31 -3.43
CA TRP A 16 -2.68 0.69 -4.41
C TRP A 16 -4.03 0.35 -5.06
N MET A 17 -4.21 -0.88 -5.56
CA MET A 17 -5.50 -1.30 -6.13
C MET A 17 -6.66 -1.15 -5.15
N THR A 18 -6.47 -1.58 -3.91
CA THR A 18 -7.52 -1.47 -2.88
C THR A 18 -7.78 -0.02 -2.48
N SER A 19 -6.73 0.83 -2.45
CA SER A 19 -6.90 2.26 -2.19
C SER A 19 -7.73 2.98 -3.27
N LYS A 20 -7.58 2.58 -4.53
CA LYS A 20 -8.45 3.08 -5.62
C LYS A 20 -9.92 2.72 -5.38
N TRP A 21 -10.18 1.50 -4.92
CA TRP A 21 -11.55 1.10 -4.58
C TRP A 21 -12.10 1.89 -3.39
N VAL A 22 -11.32 2.05 -2.32
CA VAL A 22 -11.70 2.90 -1.18
C VAL A 22 -12.06 4.31 -1.63
N ARG A 23 -11.27 4.91 -2.54
CA ARG A 23 -11.56 6.25 -3.11
C ARG A 23 -12.85 6.27 -3.94
N LYS A 24 -13.16 5.19 -4.68
CA LYS A 24 -14.46 5.06 -5.36
C LYS A 24 -15.64 5.02 -4.37
N VAL A 25 -15.46 4.39 -3.21
CA VAL A 25 -16.46 4.40 -2.14
C VAL A 25 -16.61 5.81 -1.54
N GLN A 26 -15.48 6.50 -1.26
CA GLN A 26 -15.50 7.89 -0.77
C GLN A 26 -16.18 8.85 -1.74
N ALA A 27 -16.03 8.67 -3.04
CA ALA A 27 -16.70 9.50 -4.05
C ALA A 27 -18.22 9.33 -4.08
N GLN A 28 -18.76 8.23 -3.52
CA GLN A 28 -20.17 7.88 -3.53
C GLN A 28 -20.84 7.98 -2.16
N ARG A 29 -20.05 8.12 -1.10
CA ARG A 29 -20.50 8.21 0.29
C ARG A 29 -19.68 9.22 1.06
N ASP A 30 -20.29 9.82 2.07
CA ASP A 30 -19.57 10.58 3.12
C ASP A 30 -18.83 9.55 4.01
N TYR A 31 -17.57 9.31 3.67
CA TYR A 31 -16.75 8.25 4.26
C TYR A 31 -15.33 8.75 4.47
N THR A 32 -14.88 8.80 5.71
CA THR A 32 -13.58 9.33 6.09
C THR A 32 -12.53 8.25 6.22
N VAL A 33 -11.34 8.50 5.68
CA VAL A 33 -10.19 7.58 5.69
C VAL A 33 -8.99 8.26 6.32
N ASP A 34 -8.44 7.66 7.36
CA ASP A 34 -7.12 8.01 7.89
C ASP A 34 -6.06 7.09 7.23
N TRP A 35 -5.14 7.71 6.49
CA TRP A 35 -4.10 7.00 5.74
C TRP A 35 -2.87 6.82 6.62
N ARG A 36 -2.58 5.56 6.98
CA ARG A 36 -1.56 5.15 7.95
C ARG A 36 -0.43 4.38 7.28
N PHE A 37 0.71 4.33 7.92
CA PHE A 37 1.91 3.69 7.38
C PHE A 37 2.04 2.24 7.82
N ILE A 38 2.43 1.38 6.89
CA ILE A 38 2.99 0.06 7.17
C ILE A 38 4.15 -0.15 6.19
N SER A 39 5.36 -0.38 6.70
CA SER A 39 6.53 -0.54 5.86
C SER A 39 6.85 -2.01 5.59
N LEU A 40 6.82 -2.41 4.33
CA LEU A 40 7.27 -3.75 3.91
C LEU A 40 8.74 -3.99 4.21
N ARG A 41 9.57 -2.94 4.19
CA ARG A 41 11.00 -3.04 4.54
C ARG A 41 11.20 -3.36 6.02
N LEU A 42 10.49 -2.65 6.90
CA LEU A 42 10.56 -2.86 8.36
C LEU A 42 9.89 -4.18 8.76
N LEU A 43 8.73 -4.50 8.19
CA LEU A 43 8.04 -5.76 8.41
C LEU A 43 8.91 -6.97 8.08
N ASN A 44 9.69 -6.89 7.00
CA ASN A 44 10.58 -7.95 6.54
C ASN A 44 12.03 -7.80 7.06
N SER A 45 12.30 -6.92 8.02
CA SER A 45 13.65 -6.66 8.53
C SER A 45 14.38 -7.88 9.10
N HIS A 46 13.62 -8.89 9.54
CA HIS A 46 14.12 -10.17 10.05
C HIS A 46 14.43 -11.21 8.96
N ILE A 47 14.14 -10.91 7.69
CA ILE A 47 14.32 -11.82 6.55
C ILE A 47 15.62 -11.49 5.85
N ASP A 48 16.41 -12.51 5.54
CA ASP A 48 17.54 -12.41 4.62
C ASP A 48 17.00 -12.22 3.19
N TYR A 49 17.06 -10.99 2.66
CA TYR A 49 16.56 -10.65 1.34
C TYR A 49 17.30 -11.39 0.24
N ASP A 50 18.63 -11.52 0.34
CA ASP A 50 19.44 -12.21 -0.67
C ASP A 50 19.09 -13.69 -0.79
N ALA A 51 18.70 -14.32 0.32
CA ALA A 51 18.33 -15.73 0.35
C ALA A 51 16.87 -15.98 -0.10
N HIS A 52 15.97 -15.01 0.08
CA HIS A 52 14.52 -15.25 -0.04
C HIS A 52 13.84 -14.46 -1.15
N PHE A 53 14.41 -13.32 -1.58
CA PHE A 53 13.81 -12.45 -2.58
C PHE A 53 14.77 -12.13 -3.71
N PRO A 54 14.26 -11.82 -4.90
CA PRO A 54 15.09 -11.25 -5.96
C PRO A 54 15.49 -9.80 -5.61
N PRO A 55 16.60 -9.27 -6.17
CA PRO A 55 17.18 -7.96 -5.81
C PRO A 55 16.22 -6.77 -5.95
N GLU A 56 15.29 -6.83 -6.89
CA GLU A 56 14.28 -5.80 -7.11
C GLU A 56 13.33 -5.63 -5.91
N TYR A 57 13.10 -6.68 -5.12
CA TYR A 57 12.26 -6.62 -3.91
C TYR A 57 12.94 -5.82 -2.80
N GLU A 58 14.23 -6.03 -2.56
CA GLU A 58 14.95 -5.25 -1.55
C GLU A 58 15.01 -3.77 -1.94
N ALA A 59 15.37 -3.50 -3.20
CA ALA A 59 15.42 -2.15 -3.73
C ALA A 59 14.06 -1.45 -3.64
N GLY A 60 12.98 -2.13 -4.02
CA GLY A 60 11.62 -1.60 -3.96
C GLY A 60 11.15 -1.34 -2.53
N HIS A 61 11.32 -2.30 -1.61
CA HIS A 61 10.92 -2.13 -0.21
C HIS A 61 11.75 -1.03 0.48
N THR A 62 13.04 -0.90 0.15
CA THR A 62 13.89 0.19 0.65
C THR A 62 13.42 1.54 0.12
N ALA A 63 13.08 1.62 -1.17
CA ALA A 63 12.48 2.82 -1.75
C ALA A 63 11.15 3.19 -1.07
N GLY A 64 10.29 2.19 -0.79
CA GLY A 64 9.04 2.38 -0.04
C GLY A 64 9.27 3.01 1.33
N LEU A 65 10.22 2.49 2.12
CA LEU A 65 10.56 3.06 3.43
C LEU A 65 11.07 4.50 3.32
N ARG A 66 11.92 4.81 2.34
CA ARG A 66 12.39 6.18 2.10
C ARG A 66 11.24 7.13 1.80
N VAL A 67 10.31 6.73 0.95
CA VAL A 67 9.11 7.53 0.64
C VAL A 67 8.20 7.68 1.86
N LEU A 68 8.07 6.66 2.71
CA LEU A 68 7.32 6.76 3.97
C LEU A 68 7.96 7.75 4.94
N ARG A 69 9.29 7.86 4.99
CA ARG A 69 9.97 8.90 5.78
C ARG A 69 9.57 10.30 5.31
N ALA A 70 9.62 10.55 4.00
CA ALA A 70 9.15 11.83 3.46
C ALA A 70 7.66 12.09 3.74
N ALA A 71 6.83 11.05 3.66
CA ALA A 71 5.41 11.14 4.01
C ALA A 71 5.19 11.44 5.51
N ALA A 72 6.00 10.90 6.41
CA ALA A 72 5.95 11.18 7.83
C ALA A 72 6.37 12.64 8.14
N ASP A 73 7.40 13.14 7.47
CA ASP A 73 7.83 14.53 7.58
C ASP A 73 6.75 15.49 7.06
N ILE A 74 6.14 15.21 5.91
CA ILE A 74 5.00 15.95 5.37
C ILE A 74 3.82 15.94 6.34
N ARG A 75 3.49 14.79 6.92
CA ARG A 75 2.42 14.67 7.92
C ARG A 75 2.67 15.54 9.17
N ARG A 76 3.91 15.61 9.63
CA ARG A 76 4.30 16.46 10.79
C ARG A 76 4.12 17.94 10.51
N GLU A 77 4.41 18.39 9.28
CA GLU A 77 4.32 19.80 8.89
C GLU A 77 2.92 20.21 8.41
N HIS A 78 2.25 19.35 7.63
CA HIS A 78 1.00 19.69 6.93
C HIS A 78 -0.25 18.97 7.49
N GLY A 79 -0.08 18.07 8.46
CA GLY A 79 -1.18 17.29 9.05
C GLY A 79 -1.48 15.99 8.29
N SER A 80 -2.30 15.13 8.92
CA SER A 80 -2.68 13.82 8.35
C SER A 80 -3.44 13.92 7.04
N ASP A 81 -4.19 15.01 6.82
CA ASP A 81 -4.96 15.22 5.59
C ASP A 81 -4.08 15.32 4.33
N ALA A 82 -2.79 15.64 4.48
CA ALA A 82 -1.84 15.69 3.38
C ALA A 82 -1.41 14.29 2.87
N VAL A 83 -1.54 13.24 3.70
CA VAL A 83 -1.07 11.90 3.39
C VAL A 83 -1.90 11.23 2.28
N GLY A 84 -3.21 11.40 2.31
CA GLY A 84 -4.11 10.83 1.31
C GLY A 84 -3.83 11.29 -0.12
N PRO A 85 -3.78 12.60 -0.40
CA PRO A 85 -3.40 13.15 -1.69
C PRO A 85 -1.98 12.75 -2.12
N LEU A 86 -1.01 12.75 -1.19
CA LEU A 86 0.35 12.30 -1.46
C LEU A 86 0.38 10.83 -1.91
N TYR A 87 -0.29 9.94 -1.18
CA TYR A 87 -0.36 8.52 -1.54
C TYR A 87 -1.02 8.32 -2.91
N GLU A 88 -2.05 9.11 -3.23
CA GLU A 88 -2.70 9.05 -4.53
C GLU A 88 -1.76 9.44 -5.66
N ALA A 89 -1.03 10.53 -5.52
CA ALA A 89 -0.05 10.97 -6.52
C ALA A 89 1.09 9.96 -6.68
N LEU A 90 1.66 9.47 -5.57
CA LEU A 90 2.68 8.41 -5.57
C LEU A 90 2.20 7.17 -6.32
N GLY A 91 1.01 6.68 -5.99
CA GLY A 91 0.45 5.48 -6.62
C GLY A 91 0.23 5.65 -8.13
N LYS A 92 -0.25 6.82 -8.58
CA LYS A 92 -0.38 7.15 -10.00
C LYS A 92 0.98 7.11 -10.72
N HIS A 93 2.00 7.75 -10.15
CA HIS A 93 3.33 7.79 -10.75
C HIS A 93 4.05 6.44 -10.72
N ILE A 94 3.88 5.64 -9.66
CA ILE A 94 4.53 4.33 -9.52
C ILE A 94 3.86 3.27 -10.42
N PHE A 95 2.53 3.29 -10.57
CA PHE A 95 1.80 2.15 -11.09
C PHE A 95 0.95 2.42 -12.34
N ASP A 96 0.50 3.65 -12.56
CA ASP A 96 -0.52 3.94 -13.58
C ASP A 96 0.03 4.66 -14.82
N THR A 97 1.30 5.06 -14.84
CA THR A 97 1.87 5.86 -15.94
C THR A 97 2.40 5.01 -17.08
N GLU A 98 3.35 4.11 -16.81
CA GLU A 98 4.06 3.34 -17.83
C GLU A 98 4.48 1.96 -17.32
N VAL A 99 4.86 1.08 -18.23
CA VAL A 99 5.50 -0.19 -17.88
C VAL A 99 6.89 0.10 -17.33
N VAL A 100 7.15 -0.38 -16.12
CA VAL A 100 8.43 -0.20 -15.43
C VAL A 100 9.22 -1.51 -15.51
N PRO A 101 10.51 -1.49 -15.89
CA PRO A 101 11.36 -2.66 -15.83
C PRO A 101 11.37 -3.28 -14.43
N ASP A 102 11.26 -4.62 -14.37
CA ASP A 102 11.28 -5.37 -13.10
C ASP A 102 12.75 -5.64 -12.70
N ASP A 103 13.45 -4.58 -12.33
CA ASP A 103 14.84 -4.60 -11.89
C ASP A 103 15.10 -3.69 -10.69
N ALA A 104 16.20 -3.93 -9.98
CA ALA A 104 16.54 -3.20 -8.76
C ALA A 104 16.74 -1.69 -8.98
N THR A 105 17.24 -1.27 -10.16
CA THR A 105 17.45 0.15 -10.47
C THR A 105 16.14 0.90 -10.59
N SER A 106 15.23 0.35 -11.40
CA SER A 106 13.90 0.95 -11.61
C SER A 106 13.08 0.99 -10.33
N HIS A 107 13.14 -0.06 -9.51
CA HIS A 107 12.46 -0.10 -8.22
C HIS A 107 13.10 0.86 -7.20
N GLY A 108 14.44 0.94 -7.16
CA GLY A 108 15.18 1.85 -6.28
C GLY A 108 14.96 3.33 -6.61
N HIS A 109 14.78 3.66 -7.89
CA HIS A 109 14.52 5.03 -8.34
C HIS A 109 13.32 5.68 -7.65
N ARG A 110 12.29 4.91 -7.31
CA ARG A 110 11.08 5.39 -6.61
C ARG A 110 11.39 6.04 -5.25
N GLY A 111 12.52 5.72 -4.64
CA GLY A 111 12.99 6.28 -3.37
C GLY A 111 13.99 7.44 -3.52
N THR A 112 14.05 8.11 -4.66
CA THR A 112 15.00 9.20 -4.91
C THR A 112 14.33 10.59 -4.90
N ALA A 113 15.14 11.62 -4.71
CA ALA A 113 14.68 13.00 -4.77
C ALA A 113 14.21 13.38 -6.19
N GLU A 114 14.83 12.81 -7.22
CA GLU A 114 14.45 13.02 -8.62
C GLU A 114 13.05 12.48 -8.90
N PHE A 115 12.66 11.39 -8.26
CA PHE A 115 11.32 10.83 -8.38
C PHE A 115 10.30 11.62 -7.56
N LEU A 116 10.60 11.88 -6.28
CA LEU A 116 9.64 12.49 -5.35
C LEU A 116 9.44 14.00 -5.59
N GLY A 117 10.50 14.74 -5.95
CA GLY A 117 10.45 16.19 -6.09
C GLY A 117 9.32 16.70 -7.01
N PRO A 118 9.22 16.22 -8.28
CA PRO A 118 8.13 16.59 -9.18
C PRO A 118 6.73 16.29 -8.64
N ILE A 119 6.57 15.20 -7.89
CA ILE A 119 5.28 14.82 -7.28
C ILE A 119 4.90 15.83 -6.19
N LEU A 120 5.86 16.26 -5.38
CA LEU A 120 5.61 17.30 -4.37
C LEU A 120 5.23 18.63 -5.02
N GLU A 121 5.90 19.02 -6.10
CA GLU A 121 5.56 20.23 -6.87
C GLU A 121 4.13 20.16 -7.44
N GLU A 122 3.73 19.02 -8.00
CA GLU A 122 2.37 18.76 -8.49
C GLU A 122 1.32 18.99 -7.40
N LEU A 123 1.63 18.59 -6.17
CA LEU A 123 0.75 18.73 -5.00
C LEU A 123 0.85 20.12 -4.32
N GLY A 124 1.74 20.98 -4.78
CA GLY A 124 2.02 22.27 -4.11
C GLY A 124 2.70 22.13 -2.76
N LEU A 125 3.36 20.98 -2.51
CA LEU A 125 4.12 20.71 -1.30
C LEU A 125 5.59 21.14 -1.49
N PRO A 126 6.25 21.63 -0.41
CA PRO A 126 7.65 22.02 -0.48
C PRO A 126 8.58 20.87 -0.85
N THR A 127 9.48 21.09 -1.80
CA THR A 127 10.42 20.05 -2.24
C THR A 127 11.51 19.73 -1.20
N HIS A 128 11.66 20.53 -0.14
CA HIS A 128 12.62 20.24 0.93
C HIS A 128 12.32 18.92 1.66
N HIS A 129 11.08 18.42 1.63
CA HIS A 129 10.71 17.12 2.17
C HIS A 129 11.45 15.95 1.50
N THR A 130 12.05 16.14 0.32
CA THR A 130 12.93 15.12 -0.28
C THR A 130 14.15 14.83 0.57
N ALA A 131 14.60 15.75 1.43
CA ALA A 131 15.71 15.50 2.36
C ALA A 131 15.35 14.44 3.41
N ALA A 132 14.08 14.28 3.76
CA ALA A 132 13.60 13.28 4.70
C ALA A 132 13.70 11.84 4.18
N LEU A 133 13.89 11.62 2.87
CA LEU A 133 14.11 10.28 2.30
C LEU A 133 15.24 9.51 3.00
N ASP A 134 16.26 10.21 3.48
CA ASP A 134 17.43 9.64 4.15
C ASP A 134 17.43 9.85 5.67
N ASP A 135 16.38 10.44 6.25
CA ASP A 135 16.28 10.67 7.68
C ASP A 135 15.73 9.44 8.41
N SER A 136 16.64 8.59 8.88
CA SER A 136 16.29 7.40 9.64
C SER A 136 15.70 7.68 11.04
N SER A 137 15.70 8.93 11.52
CA SER A 137 15.02 9.28 12.79
C SER A 137 13.50 9.15 12.69
N LEU A 138 12.95 9.10 11.48
CA LEU A 138 11.53 8.88 11.18
C LEU A 138 11.12 7.40 11.24
N ASP A 139 12.09 6.49 11.26
CA ASP A 139 11.81 5.04 11.26
C ASP A 139 11.07 4.58 12.51
N GLU A 140 11.31 5.21 13.67
CA GLU A 140 10.64 4.88 14.92
C GLU A 140 9.11 5.09 14.82
N GLU A 141 8.68 6.19 14.22
CA GLU A 141 7.26 6.49 13.99
C GLU A 141 6.63 5.49 13.01
N ILE A 142 7.32 5.20 11.88
CA ILE A 142 6.85 4.25 10.87
C ILE A 142 6.80 2.83 11.44
N GLN A 143 7.80 2.45 12.25
CA GLN A 143 7.82 1.15 12.94
C GLN A 143 6.66 1.02 13.92
N ALA A 144 6.39 2.07 14.72
CA ALA A 144 5.29 2.05 15.66
C ALA A 144 3.92 1.84 14.97
N GLU A 145 3.68 2.49 13.82
CA GLU A 145 2.47 2.27 13.02
C GLU A 145 2.44 0.87 12.38
N THR A 146 3.57 0.39 11.88
CA THR A 146 3.71 -0.97 11.35
C THR A 146 3.39 -2.01 12.43
N ASP A 147 3.94 -1.85 13.62
CA ASP A 147 3.69 -2.76 14.75
C ASP A 147 2.23 -2.69 15.21
N HIS A 148 1.64 -1.50 15.21
CA HIS A 148 0.24 -1.34 15.54
C HIS A 148 -0.66 -2.06 14.52
N ALA A 149 -0.46 -1.86 13.22
CA ALA A 149 -1.21 -2.55 12.16
C ALA A 149 -1.12 -4.08 12.30
N LEU A 150 0.08 -4.62 12.56
CA LEU A 150 0.30 -6.05 12.78
C LEU A 150 -0.34 -6.56 14.08
N SER A 151 -0.47 -5.72 15.10
CA SER A 151 -1.15 -6.09 16.34
C SER A 151 -2.65 -6.32 16.13
N LEU A 152 -3.24 -5.68 15.12
CA LEU A 152 -4.65 -5.80 14.80
C LEU A 152 -5.01 -7.08 14.03
N THR A 153 -4.08 -7.62 13.23
CA THR A 153 -4.38 -8.69 12.26
C THR A 153 -3.49 -9.93 12.40
N GLY A 154 -2.35 -9.82 13.08
CA GLY A 154 -1.31 -10.85 13.14
C GLY A 154 -0.08 -10.51 12.30
N LYS A 155 1.01 -11.28 12.49
CA LYS A 155 2.34 -10.97 11.94
C LYS A 155 2.66 -11.67 10.61
N ASP A 156 1.79 -12.52 10.12
CA ASP A 156 1.98 -13.32 8.89
C ASP A 156 1.27 -12.70 7.67
N VAL A 157 0.96 -11.41 7.75
CA VAL A 157 0.28 -10.65 6.72
C VAL A 157 1.16 -9.53 6.17
N GLY A 158 0.76 -8.97 5.03
CA GLY A 158 1.38 -7.79 4.42
C GLY A 158 0.44 -6.58 4.45
N THR A 159 0.37 -5.87 3.35
CA THR A 159 -0.47 -4.68 3.17
C THR A 159 -1.38 -4.85 1.94
N PRO A 160 -2.59 -4.24 1.89
CA PRO A 160 -3.15 -3.32 2.87
C PRO A 160 -3.70 -4.02 4.13
N ILE A 161 -3.73 -3.30 5.24
CA ILE A 161 -4.56 -3.62 6.40
C ILE A 161 -5.59 -2.51 6.53
N ILE A 162 -6.84 -2.87 6.86
CA ILE A 162 -7.91 -1.89 7.05
C ILE A 162 -8.54 -2.15 8.42
N ALA A 163 -8.53 -1.12 9.26
CA ALA A 163 -9.30 -1.10 10.50
C ALA A 163 -10.61 -0.34 10.25
N PHE A 164 -11.73 -0.99 10.51
CA PHE A 164 -13.06 -0.43 10.40
C PHE A 164 -13.51 0.09 11.75
N GLU A 165 -14.06 1.31 11.80
CA GLU A 165 -14.56 1.98 13.02
C GLU A 165 -13.51 1.99 14.16
N PRO A 166 -12.28 2.48 13.90
CA PRO A 166 -11.25 2.53 14.93
C PRO A 166 -11.67 3.47 16.08
N PRO A 167 -11.21 3.24 17.34
CA PRO A 167 -10.28 2.20 17.75
C PRO A 167 -10.95 0.87 18.13
N ASP A 168 -12.27 0.84 18.31
CA ASP A 168 -12.99 -0.27 18.95
C ASP A 168 -13.57 -1.29 17.93
N GLY A 169 -13.40 -1.04 16.65
CA GLY A 169 -13.92 -1.87 15.58
C GLY A 169 -13.04 -3.08 15.27
N VAL A 170 -13.10 -3.55 14.02
CA VAL A 170 -12.38 -4.75 13.58
C VAL A 170 -11.38 -4.41 12.48
N ALA A 171 -10.30 -5.16 12.40
CA ALA A 171 -9.30 -4.99 11.35
C ALA A 171 -9.09 -6.28 10.57
N PHE A 172 -8.78 -6.14 9.28
CA PHE A 172 -8.48 -7.24 8.39
C PHE A 172 -7.32 -6.91 7.47
N PHE A 173 -6.53 -7.94 7.13
CA PHE A 173 -5.62 -7.90 6.00
C PHE A 173 -6.41 -8.00 4.70
N GLY A 174 -6.23 -7.03 3.81
CA GLY A 174 -6.99 -6.93 2.57
C GLY A 174 -8.18 -5.95 2.70
N PRO A 175 -9.16 -6.05 1.79
CA PRO A 175 -9.26 -7.03 0.69
C PRO A 175 -8.16 -6.87 -0.35
N VAL A 176 -7.62 -7.98 -0.84
CA VAL A 176 -6.61 -8.00 -1.91
C VAL A 176 -7.33 -8.23 -3.23
N ILE A 177 -7.32 -7.24 -4.10
CA ILE A 177 -7.99 -7.29 -5.41
C ILE A 177 -7.00 -7.03 -6.54
N SER A 178 -7.24 -7.64 -7.69
CA SER A 178 -6.46 -7.44 -8.92
C SER A 178 -7.16 -6.52 -9.92
N ARG A 179 -8.46 -6.34 -9.81
CA ARG A 179 -9.31 -5.51 -10.67
C ARG A 179 -10.14 -4.56 -9.83
N LEU A 180 -10.39 -3.37 -10.35
CA LEU A 180 -11.33 -2.45 -9.71
C LEU A 180 -12.77 -2.88 -10.00
N PRO A 181 -13.67 -2.81 -9.00
CA PRO A 181 -15.09 -2.90 -9.27
C PRO A 181 -15.56 -1.69 -10.12
N SER A 182 -16.63 -1.87 -10.88
CA SER A 182 -17.30 -0.75 -11.53
C SER A 182 -17.83 0.25 -10.50
N ASP A 183 -18.29 1.41 -10.95
CA ASP A 183 -18.83 2.42 -10.01
C ASP A 183 -20.11 1.91 -9.33
N GLU A 184 -20.93 1.14 -10.05
CA GLU A 184 -22.15 0.54 -9.50
C GLU A 184 -21.85 -0.60 -8.51
N GLU A 185 -20.75 -1.32 -8.70
CA GLU A 185 -20.36 -2.45 -7.83
C GLU A 185 -19.56 -2.01 -6.60
N ALA A 186 -18.90 -0.85 -6.66
CA ALA A 186 -17.91 -0.44 -5.66
C ALA A 186 -18.49 -0.40 -4.25
N VAL A 187 -19.63 0.24 -4.07
CA VAL A 187 -20.29 0.38 -2.76
C VAL A 187 -20.94 -0.91 -2.29
N PRO A 188 -21.75 -1.64 -3.10
CA PRO A 188 -22.33 -2.92 -2.67
C PRO A 188 -21.27 -3.96 -2.29
N LEU A 189 -20.18 -4.05 -3.04
CA LEU A 189 -19.09 -4.98 -2.74
C LEU A 189 -18.37 -4.59 -1.44
N TRP A 190 -18.18 -3.29 -1.21
CA TRP A 190 -17.59 -2.77 0.03
C TRP A 190 -18.45 -3.08 1.26
N ASP A 191 -19.77 -2.94 1.15
CA ASP A 191 -20.70 -3.29 2.22
C ASP A 191 -20.63 -4.78 2.59
N ASN A 192 -20.45 -5.66 1.59
CA ASN A 192 -20.25 -7.08 1.84
C ASN A 192 -18.93 -7.36 2.59
N VAL A 193 -17.85 -6.63 2.27
CA VAL A 193 -16.57 -6.74 3.00
C VAL A 193 -16.76 -6.33 4.45
N ILE A 194 -17.41 -5.18 4.71
CA ILE A 194 -17.69 -4.70 6.06
C ILE A 194 -18.58 -5.70 6.82
N ALA A 195 -19.61 -6.25 6.18
CA ALA A 195 -20.50 -7.24 6.81
C ALA A 195 -19.74 -8.50 7.23
N LEU A 196 -18.82 -8.99 6.38
CA LEU A 196 -17.95 -10.12 6.72
C LEU A 196 -16.99 -9.76 7.87
N ALA A 197 -16.36 -8.58 7.80
CA ALA A 197 -15.42 -8.11 8.83
C ALA A 197 -16.09 -8.00 10.21
N ARG A 198 -17.32 -7.51 10.26
CA ARG A 198 -18.09 -7.38 11.51
C ARG A 198 -18.63 -8.69 12.08
N PHE A 199 -18.64 -9.77 11.31
CA PHE A 199 -19.12 -11.06 11.81
C PHE A 199 -18.04 -11.74 12.68
N PRO A 200 -18.22 -11.89 14.00
CA PRO A 200 -17.16 -12.32 14.92
C PRO A 200 -16.59 -13.71 14.64
N GLY A 201 -17.31 -14.54 13.91
CA GLY A 201 -16.87 -15.87 13.52
C GLY A 201 -16.12 -15.96 12.21
N PHE A 202 -15.93 -14.83 11.50
CA PHE A 202 -15.21 -14.79 10.23
C PHE A 202 -13.75 -14.40 10.46
N ALA A 203 -12.83 -15.27 10.06
CA ALA A 203 -11.41 -15.05 10.22
C ALA A 203 -10.68 -14.85 8.88
N GLU A 204 -10.93 -15.71 7.90
CA GLU A 204 -10.16 -15.70 6.65
C GLU A 204 -10.97 -16.25 5.47
N MET A 205 -10.75 -15.66 4.28
CA MET A 205 -11.13 -16.21 2.99
C MET A 205 -9.98 -16.02 2.01
N LYS A 206 -9.46 -17.11 1.42
CA LYS A 206 -8.24 -17.11 0.62
C LYS A 206 -8.39 -17.92 -0.67
N ARG A 207 -7.76 -17.45 -1.75
CA ARG A 207 -7.59 -18.18 -3.01
C ARG A 207 -6.13 -18.57 -3.20
N SER A 208 -5.86 -19.74 -3.78
CA SER A 208 -4.50 -20.18 -4.13
C SER A 208 -3.94 -19.46 -5.36
N LEU A 209 -4.79 -19.16 -6.35
CA LEU A 209 -4.41 -18.45 -7.56
C LEU A 209 -4.82 -16.97 -7.45
N ARG A 210 -3.90 -16.08 -7.84
CA ARG A 210 -4.14 -14.64 -7.89
C ARG A 210 -3.70 -14.10 -9.25
N GLU A 211 -4.48 -13.19 -9.79
CA GLU A 211 -4.07 -12.42 -10.95
C GLU A 211 -3.10 -11.31 -10.53
N LEU A 212 -2.18 -10.94 -11.42
CA LEU A 212 -1.47 -9.67 -11.26
C LEU A 212 -2.47 -8.51 -11.31
N PRO A 213 -2.28 -7.46 -10.49
CA PRO A 213 -3.13 -6.28 -10.52
C PRO A 213 -3.15 -5.63 -11.92
N GLN A 214 -4.32 -5.11 -12.33
CA GLN A 214 -4.49 -4.36 -13.57
C GLN A 214 -3.83 -2.98 -13.43
N LEU A 215 -2.51 -2.96 -13.53
CA LEU A 215 -1.65 -1.79 -13.40
C LEU A 215 -0.69 -1.73 -14.58
N LYS A 216 -0.55 -0.54 -15.19
CA LYS A 216 0.34 -0.35 -16.36
C LYS A 216 1.78 -0.71 -16.05
N ALA A 217 2.28 -0.35 -14.85
CA ALA A 217 3.63 -0.69 -14.43
C ALA A 217 3.92 -2.21 -14.43
N LEU A 218 2.89 -3.05 -14.28
CA LEU A 218 3.00 -4.51 -14.33
C LEU A 218 2.70 -5.08 -15.72
N GLY A 219 2.52 -4.22 -16.74
CA GLY A 219 2.21 -4.64 -18.11
C GLY A 219 0.78 -5.16 -18.30
N VAL A 220 -0.13 -4.93 -17.36
CA VAL A 220 -1.54 -5.35 -17.45
C VAL A 220 -2.40 -4.15 -17.83
N GLN A 221 -3.13 -4.27 -18.96
CA GLN A 221 -4.02 -3.21 -19.42
C GLN A 221 -5.34 -3.21 -18.65
N GLU A 222 -6.07 -2.10 -18.71
CA GLU A 222 -7.32 -1.88 -17.98
C GLU A 222 -8.29 -2.92 -18.47
N ASP A 223 -8.85 -3.56 -18.86
CA ASP A 223 -9.81 -4.59 -19.25
C ASP A 223 -9.20 -5.99 -19.52
N GLU A 224 -7.90 -6.15 -19.30
CA GLU A 224 -7.23 -7.44 -19.47
C GLU A 224 -7.19 -8.24 -18.18
N ALA A 225 -7.34 -9.56 -18.27
CA ALA A 225 -7.03 -10.46 -17.18
C ALA A 225 -5.52 -10.54 -17.00
N GLY A 226 -5.02 -10.20 -15.80
CA GLY A 226 -3.62 -10.40 -15.46
C GLY A 226 -3.25 -11.89 -15.50
N VAL A 227 -1.96 -12.18 -15.63
CA VAL A 227 -1.44 -13.55 -15.55
C VAL A 227 -1.73 -14.10 -14.14
N GLN A 228 -2.35 -15.29 -14.08
CA GLN A 228 -2.58 -15.94 -12.81
C GLN A 228 -1.27 -16.54 -12.27
N GLN A 229 -0.98 -16.25 -11.01
CA GLN A 229 0.17 -16.77 -10.29
C GLN A 229 -0.29 -17.63 -9.13
N ASP A 230 0.41 -18.75 -8.90
CA ASP A 230 0.21 -19.55 -7.71
C ASP A 230 0.94 -18.90 -6.52
N TRP A 231 0.17 -18.49 -5.53
CA TRP A 231 0.66 -17.87 -4.31
C TRP A 231 0.70 -18.85 -3.13
N HIS A 232 0.78 -20.17 -3.41
CA HIS A 232 0.98 -21.16 -2.38
C HIS A 232 2.25 -20.89 -1.56
N GLY A 233 2.09 -20.72 -0.29
CA GLY A 233 3.20 -20.45 0.62
C GLY A 233 3.54 -18.97 0.80
N GLY A 234 2.63 -18.06 0.43
CA GLY A 234 2.86 -16.62 0.45
C GLY A 234 3.62 -16.14 -0.79
N SER A 235 3.72 -14.83 -0.97
CA SER A 235 4.36 -14.21 -2.13
C SER A 235 5.89 -14.41 -2.23
N ARG A 236 6.43 -15.38 -1.50
CA ARG A 236 7.86 -15.67 -1.50
C ARG A 236 8.18 -16.56 -2.68
N ARG A 237 8.73 -15.97 -3.74
CA ARG A 237 9.44 -16.72 -4.78
C ARG A 237 10.66 -17.33 -4.11
N GLN A 238 10.58 -18.61 -3.73
CA GLN A 238 11.80 -19.35 -3.38
C GLN A 238 12.68 -19.39 -4.61
N LYS A 239 13.93 -18.91 -4.49
CA LYS A 239 14.96 -19.19 -5.49
C LYS A 239 15.05 -20.73 -5.61
N LYS A 240 14.82 -21.25 -6.81
CA LYS A 240 15.11 -22.64 -7.13
C LYS A 240 16.60 -22.85 -7.21
#